data_c4125d671b1546f8355924d21bf6a502
#
_entry.id   c4125d671b1546f8355924d21bf6a502
#
_cell.length_a   1.000
_cell.length_b   1.000
_cell.length_c   1.000
_cell.angle_alpha   90.00
_cell.angle_beta   90.00
_cell.angle_gamma   90.00
#
_symmetry.space_group_name_H-M   'P 1'
#
loop_
_entity.id
_entity.type
_entity.pdbx_description
1 polymer ?
#
loop_
_entity_poly.entity_id
_entity_poly.type
_entity_poly.pdbx_seq_one_letter_code
_entity_poly.pdbx_strand_id
1 'polypeptide(L)'
;MYKIIALIGKAGAGKDTIVNRILTANQCAWHEIVSCTTRPPREGEVNGVNYFYLTDEQFADKMLNNEMLEATMFNNWFYGTTYESLRSDCINIGVFNPAGVEALMLHKDIEVQVYYVRATDKVRLLRQLNREEDPDVQEIIRRYKADETDFADLDFDYIELENNTLEDLDTAVKKILDKNS
;
A
#
# COMPACT_ATOMS: atom_id res chain seq x y z
N MET A 1 3.23 -0.30 21.23
CA MET A 1 3.98 0.14 20.01
C MET A 1 3.55 -0.78 18.89
N TYR A 2 3.11 -0.21 17.78
CA TYR A 2 2.74 -0.97 16.59
C TYR A 2 3.95 -1.07 15.66
N LYS A 3 4.13 -2.21 15.00
CA LYS A 3 5.12 -2.37 13.95
C LYS A 3 4.42 -2.42 12.60
N ILE A 4 4.80 -1.54 11.68
CA ILE A 4 4.24 -1.45 10.34
C ILE A 4 5.34 -1.69 9.30
N ILE A 5 5.11 -2.64 8.42
CA ILE A 5 5.86 -2.84 7.20
C ILE A 5 5.12 -2.13 6.08
N ALA A 6 5.64 -0.99 5.65
CA ALA A 6 5.06 -0.18 4.60
C ALA A 6 5.69 -0.54 3.25
N LEU A 7 4.88 -1.06 2.33
CA LEU A 7 5.30 -1.27 0.93
C LEU A 7 4.93 -0.05 0.11
N ILE A 8 5.93 0.60 -0.44
CA ILE A 8 5.75 1.67 -1.42
C ILE A 8 6.24 1.22 -2.79
N GLY A 9 5.85 1.91 -3.83
CA GLY A 9 6.31 1.63 -5.19
C GLY A 9 5.30 2.08 -6.23
N LYS A 10 5.78 2.36 -7.40
CA LYS A 10 4.99 2.85 -8.52
C LYS A 10 3.90 1.85 -8.93
N ALA A 11 2.86 2.32 -9.60
CA ALA A 11 1.75 1.50 -10.07
C ALA A 11 2.26 0.32 -10.95
N GLY A 12 1.74 -0.89 -10.73
CA GLY A 12 2.18 -2.10 -11.43
C GLY A 12 3.47 -2.73 -10.90
N ALA A 13 4.08 -2.21 -9.82
CA ALA A 13 5.29 -2.80 -9.22
C ALA A 13 5.03 -4.15 -8.52
N GLY A 14 3.77 -4.48 -8.18
CA GLY A 14 3.39 -5.78 -7.61
C GLY A 14 3.40 -5.83 -6.08
N LYS A 15 3.17 -4.70 -5.43
CA LYS A 15 3.08 -4.59 -3.96
C LYS A 15 2.04 -5.53 -3.35
N ASP A 16 0.82 -5.52 -3.87
CA ASP A 16 -0.27 -6.37 -3.37
C ASP A 16 0.07 -7.86 -3.48
N THR A 17 0.80 -8.26 -4.53
CA THR A 17 1.26 -9.64 -4.71
C THR A 17 2.26 -10.04 -3.63
N ILE A 18 3.17 -9.14 -3.23
CA ILE A 18 4.11 -9.36 -2.13
C ILE A 18 3.35 -9.49 -0.81
N VAL A 19 2.42 -8.58 -0.50
CA VAL A 19 1.56 -8.65 0.70
C VAL A 19 0.86 -10.00 0.77
N ASN A 20 0.16 -10.39 -0.28
CA ASN A 20 -0.57 -11.67 -0.35
C ASN A 20 0.33 -12.89 -0.13
N ARG A 21 1.56 -12.87 -0.68
CA ARG A 21 2.54 -13.97 -0.47
C ARG A 21 3.01 -14.07 0.97
N ILE A 22 3.26 -12.92 1.62
CA ILE A 22 3.67 -12.87 3.04
C ILE A 22 2.55 -13.40 3.94
N LEU A 23 1.33 -12.93 3.73
CA LEU A 23 0.16 -13.36 4.50
C LEU A 23 -0.10 -14.85 4.33
N THR A 24 0.03 -15.38 3.11
CA THR A 24 -0.15 -16.81 2.84
C THR A 24 0.94 -17.66 3.51
N ALA A 25 2.17 -17.15 3.58
CA ALA A 25 3.30 -17.88 4.17
C ALA A 25 3.26 -17.92 5.70
N ASN A 26 2.69 -16.90 6.37
CA ASN A 26 2.76 -16.78 7.83
C ASN A 26 1.58 -15.98 8.42
N GLN A 27 0.37 -16.49 8.30
CA GLN A 27 -0.87 -15.82 8.72
C GLN A 27 -0.94 -15.47 10.21
N CYS A 28 -0.23 -16.19 11.08
CA CYS A 28 -0.32 -15.97 12.52
C CYS A 28 0.50 -14.79 13.02
N ALA A 29 1.55 -14.40 12.28
CA ALA A 29 2.48 -13.35 12.69
C ALA A 29 2.26 -12.01 11.96
N TRP A 30 1.45 -12.00 10.91
CA TRP A 30 1.24 -10.85 10.05
C TRP A 30 -0.25 -10.49 9.94
N HIS A 31 -0.51 -9.19 9.89
CA HIS A 31 -1.83 -8.63 9.71
C HIS A 31 -1.83 -7.64 8.55
N GLU A 32 -2.74 -7.81 7.60
CA GLU A 32 -2.92 -6.86 6.51
C GLU A 32 -3.66 -5.61 7.01
N ILE A 33 -3.09 -4.46 6.74
CA ILE A 33 -3.75 -3.18 6.95
C ILE A 33 -4.74 -2.95 5.82
N VAL A 34 -6.03 -2.95 6.14
CA VAL A 34 -7.08 -2.57 5.19
C VAL A 34 -7.36 -1.07 5.36
N SER A 35 -6.95 -0.30 4.37
CA SER A 35 -7.19 1.15 4.33
C SER A 35 -8.66 1.48 4.05
N CYS A 36 -9.09 2.70 4.38
CA CYS A 36 -10.40 3.22 4.00
C CYS A 36 -10.29 4.19 2.81
N THR A 37 -11.39 4.33 2.08
CA THR A 37 -11.46 5.24 0.93
C THR A 37 -12.89 5.73 0.69
N THR A 38 -13.03 6.93 0.13
CA THR A 38 -14.31 7.45 -0.38
C THR A 38 -14.55 7.11 -1.85
N ARG A 39 -13.57 6.45 -2.50
CA ARG A 39 -13.75 5.92 -3.86
C ARG A 39 -14.84 4.83 -3.86
N PRO A 40 -15.78 4.86 -4.80
CA PRO A 40 -16.72 3.75 -4.97
C PRO A 40 -15.98 2.42 -5.23
N PRO A 41 -16.50 1.29 -4.70
CA PRO A 41 -15.93 -0.02 -5.01
C PRO A 41 -15.99 -0.31 -6.51
N ARG A 42 -14.94 -0.97 -7.02
CA ARG A 42 -14.93 -1.50 -8.38
C ARG A 42 -15.62 -2.85 -8.43
N GLU A 43 -15.90 -3.33 -9.65
CA GLU A 43 -16.42 -4.68 -9.82
C GLU A 43 -15.47 -5.72 -9.21
N GLY A 44 -16.03 -6.61 -8.39
CA GLY A 44 -15.28 -7.65 -7.68
C GLY A 44 -14.60 -7.19 -6.38
N GLU A 45 -14.58 -5.90 -6.04
CA GLU A 45 -14.05 -5.43 -4.76
C GLU A 45 -15.07 -5.61 -3.63
N VAL A 46 -14.58 -6.03 -2.46
CA VAL A 46 -15.40 -6.35 -1.28
C VAL A 46 -15.04 -5.40 -0.13
N ASN A 47 -16.08 -4.81 0.49
CA ASN A 47 -15.91 -3.94 1.66
C ASN A 47 -15.27 -4.69 2.84
N GLY A 48 -14.26 -4.09 3.45
CA GLY A 48 -13.50 -4.68 4.55
C GLY A 48 -12.45 -5.72 4.12
N VAL A 49 -12.32 -5.96 2.80
CA VAL A 49 -11.28 -6.82 2.23
C VAL A 49 -10.30 -5.99 1.40
N ASN A 50 -10.79 -5.30 0.37
CA ASN A 50 -9.93 -4.45 -0.45
C ASN A 50 -9.75 -3.06 0.16
N TYR A 51 -10.84 -2.49 0.63
CA TYR A 51 -10.92 -1.23 1.37
C TYR A 51 -12.14 -1.24 2.30
N PHE A 52 -12.13 -0.39 3.33
CA PHE A 52 -13.34 0.09 3.96
C PHE A 52 -13.88 1.26 3.15
N TYR A 53 -14.98 1.04 2.41
CA TYR A 53 -15.60 2.08 1.59
C TYR A 53 -16.49 2.96 2.44
N LEU A 54 -16.14 4.24 2.51
CA LEU A 54 -16.80 5.25 3.34
C LEU A 54 -17.45 6.32 2.49
N THR A 55 -18.45 7.03 3.03
CA THR A 55 -18.87 8.31 2.45
C THR A 55 -17.87 9.40 2.83
N ASP A 56 -17.93 10.55 2.13
CA ASP A 56 -17.08 11.71 2.46
C ASP A 56 -17.34 12.19 3.90
N GLU A 57 -18.60 12.15 4.37
CA GLU A 57 -18.98 12.51 5.73
C GLU A 57 -18.36 11.54 6.76
N GLN A 58 -18.46 10.23 6.50
CA GLN A 58 -17.87 9.20 7.38
C GLN A 58 -16.34 9.33 7.47
N PHE A 59 -15.70 9.64 6.35
CA PHE A 59 -14.25 9.86 6.31
C PHE A 59 -13.87 11.12 7.09
N ALA A 60 -14.61 12.22 6.90
CA ALA A 60 -14.41 13.47 7.64
C ALA A 60 -14.60 13.28 9.14
N ASP A 61 -15.64 12.54 9.56
CA ASP A 61 -15.88 12.23 10.98
C ASP A 61 -14.68 11.48 11.60
N LYS A 62 -14.11 10.50 10.90
CA LYS A 62 -12.90 9.80 11.37
C LYS A 62 -11.69 10.73 11.51
N MET A 63 -11.51 11.67 10.58
CA MET A 63 -10.46 12.69 10.69
C MET A 63 -10.67 13.60 11.91
N LEU A 64 -11.89 14.10 12.11
CA LEU A 64 -12.24 15.00 13.22
C LEU A 64 -12.09 14.32 14.59
N ASN A 65 -12.36 13.02 14.66
CA ASN A 65 -12.22 12.22 15.88
C ASN A 65 -10.78 11.75 16.14
N ASN A 66 -9.80 12.14 15.32
CA ASN A 66 -8.39 11.67 15.39
C ASN A 66 -8.26 10.13 15.32
N GLU A 67 -9.13 9.48 14.55
CA GLU A 67 -9.08 8.03 14.32
C GLU A 67 -8.13 7.65 13.18
N MET A 68 -7.69 8.64 12.38
CA MET A 68 -6.82 8.43 11.22
C MET A 68 -5.35 8.50 11.60
N LEU A 69 -4.57 7.55 11.11
CA LEU A 69 -3.10 7.55 11.15
C LEU A 69 -2.52 8.41 10.04
N GLU A 70 -3.07 8.27 8.86
CA GLU A 70 -2.75 9.06 7.68
C GLU A 70 -4.01 9.24 6.84
N ALA A 71 -4.04 10.33 6.08
CA ALA A 71 -5.08 10.59 5.10
C ALA A 71 -4.49 11.35 3.92
N THR A 72 -4.75 10.88 2.72
CA THR A 72 -4.32 11.51 1.47
C THR A 72 -5.50 11.65 0.53
N MET A 73 -5.44 12.63 -0.36
CA MET A 73 -6.44 12.79 -1.43
C MET A 73 -5.79 12.43 -2.76
N PHE A 74 -6.46 11.57 -3.50
CA PHE A 74 -6.02 11.16 -4.82
C PHE A 74 -7.22 11.04 -5.75
N ASN A 75 -7.16 11.71 -6.89
CA ASN A 75 -8.21 11.72 -7.90
C ASN A 75 -9.62 12.07 -7.34
N ASN A 76 -9.69 13.10 -6.49
CA ASN A 76 -10.89 13.57 -5.79
C ASN A 76 -11.50 12.57 -4.79
N TRP A 77 -10.80 11.49 -4.45
CA TRP A 77 -11.19 10.56 -3.39
C TRP A 77 -10.18 10.59 -2.26
N PHE A 78 -10.68 10.43 -1.06
CA PHE A 78 -9.85 10.26 0.11
C PHE A 78 -9.43 8.80 0.27
N TYR A 79 -8.22 8.62 0.75
CA TYR A 79 -7.63 7.34 1.16
C TYR A 79 -6.97 7.54 2.50
N GLY A 80 -7.04 6.56 3.38
CA GLY A 80 -6.40 6.67 4.66
C GLY A 80 -6.41 5.39 5.46
N THR A 81 -5.66 5.40 6.54
CA THR A 81 -5.49 4.27 7.44
C THR A 81 -5.90 4.69 8.85
N THR A 82 -6.69 3.85 9.53
CA THR A 82 -7.14 4.12 10.89
C THR A 82 -6.34 3.33 11.92
N TYR A 83 -6.31 3.78 13.18
CA TYR A 83 -5.77 3.01 14.30
C TYR A 83 -6.48 1.67 14.49
N GLU A 84 -7.77 1.61 14.20
CA GLU A 84 -8.59 0.39 14.29
C GLU A 84 -8.10 -0.71 13.33
N SER A 85 -7.45 -0.33 12.22
CA SER A 85 -6.91 -1.27 11.25
C SER A 85 -5.58 -1.90 11.68
N LEU A 86 -5.03 -1.52 12.84
CA LEU A 86 -3.77 -2.06 13.35
C LEU A 86 -4.00 -3.11 14.45
N ARG A 87 -3.07 -4.06 14.53
CA ARG A 87 -2.95 -5.01 15.63
C ARG A 87 -1.62 -4.85 16.35
N SER A 88 -1.68 -4.90 17.69
CA SER A 88 -0.48 -4.75 18.53
C SER A 88 0.26 -6.06 18.80
N ASP A 89 -0.35 -7.20 18.50
CA ASP A 89 0.14 -8.55 18.77
C ASP A 89 0.81 -9.22 17.56
N CYS A 90 0.87 -8.53 16.43
CA CYS A 90 1.51 -9.02 15.21
C CYS A 90 2.14 -7.88 14.40
N ILE A 91 2.82 -8.23 13.32
CA ILE A 91 3.40 -7.28 12.37
C ILE A 91 2.30 -6.85 11.39
N ASN A 92 2.04 -5.56 11.32
CA ASN A 92 1.11 -4.99 10.36
C ASN A 92 1.83 -4.74 9.03
N ILE A 93 1.21 -5.10 7.91
CA ILE A 93 1.75 -4.86 6.58
C ILE A 93 0.69 -4.17 5.71
N GLY A 94 1.10 -3.16 4.96
CA GLY A 94 0.20 -2.43 4.07
C GLY A 94 0.91 -1.78 2.91
N VAL A 95 0.12 -1.33 1.95
CA VAL A 95 0.58 -0.57 0.78
C VAL A 95 0.27 0.90 0.99
N PHE A 96 1.28 1.73 0.85
CA PHE A 96 1.18 3.17 1.06
C PHE A 96 1.76 3.95 -0.12
N ASN A 97 1.36 5.20 -0.24
CA ASN A 97 2.08 6.19 -1.04
C ASN A 97 3.15 6.89 -0.16
N PRO A 98 4.10 7.63 -0.75
CA PRO A 98 5.15 8.32 0.02
C PRO A 98 4.59 9.25 1.11
N ALA A 99 3.61 10.08 0.79
CA ALA A 99 3.00 11.00 1.75
C ALA A 99 2.34 10.27 2.95
N GLY A 100 1.73 9.10 2.71
CA GLY A 100 1.19 8.25 3.76
C GLY A 100 2.29 7.72 4.69
N VAL A 101 3.44 7.33 4.13
CA VAL A 101 4.59 6.89 4.95
C VAL A 101 5.12 8.03 5.81
N GLU A 102 5.30 9.22 5.25
CA GLU A 102 5.73 10.42 6.00
C GLU A 102 4.78 10.70 7.17
N ALA A 103 3.46 10.63 6.94
CA ALA A 103 2.46 10.81 7.97
C ALA A 103 2.55 9.72 9.06
N LEU A 104 2.72 8.44 8.69
CA LEU A 104 2.91 7.35 9.66
C LEU A 104 4.14 7.56 10.55
N MET A 105 5.24 8.07 10.00
CA MET A 105 6.49 8.32 10.75
C MET A 105 6.36 9.42 11.80
N LEU A 106 5.32 10.26 11.76
CA LEU A 106 5.06 11.28 12.79
C LEU A 106 4.50 10.66 14.09
N HIS A 107 4.00 9.44 14.05
CA HIS A 107 3.42 8.76 15.20
C HIS A 107 4.48 8.07 16.05
N LYS A 108 4.66 8.51 17.30
CA LYS A 108 5.70 8.01 18.22
C LYS A 108 5.48 6.58 18.72
N ASP A 109 4.27 6.07 18.61
CA ASP A 109 3.85 4.73 19.01
C ASP A 109 3.89 3.72 17.86
N ILE A 110 4.37 4.14 16.69
CA ILE A 110 4.48 3.33 15.48
C ILE A 110 5.95 3.22 15.05
N GLU A 111 6.42 2.00 14.88
CA GLU A 111 7.68 1.69 14.20
C GLU A 111 7.38 1.37 12.74
N VAL A 112 7.86 2.21 11.82
CA VAL A 112 7.65 2.02 10.38
C VAL A 112 8.94 1.52 9.73
N GLN A 113 8.87 0.38 9.04
CA GLN A 113 9.92 -0.08 8.15
C GLN A 113 9.43 -0.05 6.71
N VAL A 114 10.13 0.70 5.87
CA VAL A 114 9.71 0.94 4.49
C VAL A 114 10.46 0.04 3.51
N TYR A 115 9.71 -0.56 2.60
CA TYR A 115 10.26 -1.31 1.46
C TYR A 115 9.77 -0.68 0.16
N TYR A 116 10.71 -0.26 -0.69
CA TYR A 116 10.42 0.27 -2.00
C TYR A 116 10.48 -0.83 -3.05
N VAL A 117 9.31 -1.22 -3.55
CA VAL A 117 9.16 -2.24 -4.59
C VAL A 117 9.36 -1.61 -5.96
N ARG A 118 10.40 -2.04 -6.67
CA ARG A 118 10.76 -1.56 -8.01
C ARG A 118 10.51 -2.64 -9.06
N ALA A 119 10.02 -2.22 -10.19
CA ALA A 119 9.98 -3.00 -11.41
C ALA A 119 10.20 -2.06 -12.61
N THR A 120 10.74 -2.58 -13.70
CA THR A 120 10.95 -1.80 -14.92
C THR A 120 9.62 -1.30 -15.48
N ASP A 121 9.65 -0.16 -16.17
CA ASP A 121 8.45 0.43 -16.76
C ASP A 121 7.75 -0.52 -17.73
N LYS A 122 8.51 -1.29 -18.49
CA LYS A 122 7.96 -2.34 -19.35
C LYS A 122 7.15 -3.36 -18.57
N VAL A 123 7.69 -3.87 -17.48
CA VAL A 123 7.01 -4.88 -16.63
C VAL A 123 5.77 -4.29 -15.98
N ARG A 124 5.88 -3.08 -15.42
CA ARG A 124 4.79 -2.34 -14.79
C ARG A 124 3.64 -2.11 -15.78
N LEU A 125 3.97 -1.62 -16.98
CA LEU A 125 2.97 -1.35 -18.03
C LEU A 125 2.26 -2.63 -18.49
N LEU A 126 3.01 -3.69 -18.76
CA LEU A 126 2.43 -4.99 -19.14
C LEU A 126 1.50 -5.54 -18.05
N ARG A 127 1.88 -5.45 -16.79
CA ARG A 127 1.03 -5.90 -15.66
C ARG A 127 -0.28 -5.11 -15.58
N GLN A 128 -0.23 -3.79 -15.79
CA GLN A 128 -1.44 -2.96 -15.76
C GLN A 128 -2.35 -3.23 -16.96
N LEU A 129 -1.79 -3.39 -18.15
CA LEU A 129 -2.56 -3.71 -19.36
C LEU A 129 -3.21 -5.10 -19.32
N ASN A 130 -2.59 -6.06 -18.62
CA ASN A 130 -3.10 -7.44 -18.51
C ASN A 130 -3.96 -7.67 -17.24
N ARG A 131 -4.24 -6.64 -16.46
CA ARG A 131 -5.00 -6.79 -15.21
C ARG A 131 -6.48 -7.00 -15.44
N GLU A 132 -7.02 -6.40 -16.48
CA GLU A 132 -8.43 -6.41 -16.87
C GLU A 132 -8.52 -6.72 -18.36
N GLU A 133 -9.65 -7.27 -18.81
CA GLU A 133 -9.87 -7.61 -20.21
C GLU A 133 -9.90 -6.36 -21.09
N ASP A 134 -10.49 -5.25 -20.58
CA ASP A 134 -10.57 -3.94 -21.25
C ASP A 134 -9.99 -2.84 -20.33
N PRO A 135 -8.66 -2.69 -20.28
CA PRO A 135 -8.01 -1.77 -19.35
C PRO A 135 -8.23 -0.30 -19.76
N ASP A 136 -8.55 0.56 -18.78
CA ASP A 136 -8.56 2.00 -18.98
C ASP A 136 -7.14 2.56 -19.17
N VAL A 137 -6.73 2.68 -20.43
CA VAL A 137 -5.41 3.17 -20.82
C VAL A 137 -5.15 4.59 -20.38
N GLN A 138 -6.19 5.46 -20.33
CA GLN A 138 -6.04 6.84 -19.87
C GLN A 138 -5.73 6.90 -18.37
N GLU A 139 -6.39 6.05 -17.58
CA GLU A 139 -6.08 5.91 -16.15
C GLU A 139 -4.68 5.34 -15.92
N ILE A 140 -4.22 4.39 -16.74
CA ILE A 140 -2.85 3.87 -16.67
C ILE A 140 -1.84 5.00 -16.94
N ILE A 141 -2.03 5.78 -18.00
CA ILE A 141 -1.14 6.92 -18.34
C ILE A 141 -1.15 7.96 -17.21
N ARG A 142 -2.32 8.27 -16.66
CA ARG A 142 -2.45 9.22 -15.55
C ARG A 142 -1.65 8.76 -14.34
N ARG A 143 -1.74 7.47 -13.96
CA ARG A 143 -0.96 6.87 -12.85
C ARG A 143 0.53 6.95 -13.11
N TYR A 144 0.97 6.69 -14.33
CA TYR A 144 2.39 6.80 -14.69
C TYR A 144 2.94 8.20 -14.44
N LYS A 145 2.17 9.23 -14.83
CA LYS A 145 2.55 10.63 -14.61
C LYS A 145 2.56 11.02 -13.13
N ALA A 146 1.57 10.58 -12.37
CA ALA A 146 1.53 10.80 -10.92
C ALA A 146 2.72 10.14 -10.22
N ASP A 147 3.04 8.90 -10.59
CA ASP A 147 4.19 8.17 -10.06
C ASP A 147 5.52 8.92 -10.25
N GLU A 148 5.71 9.65 -11.35
CA GLU A 148 6.93 10.42 -11.59
C GLU A 148 7.11 11.55 -10.56
N THR A 149 6.00 12.17 -10.15
CA THR A 149 6.01 13.24 -9.15
C THR A 149 6.08 12.66 -7.73
N ASP A 150 5.24 11.67 -7.43
CA ASP A 150 5.11 11.12 -6.07
C ASP A 150 6.39 10.40 -5.60
N PHE A 151 7.19 9.88 -6.54
CA PHE A 151 8.43 9.14 -6.26
C PHE A 151 9.71 9.87 -6.70
N ALA A 152 9.63 11.19 -6.99
CA ALA A 152 10.80 11.97 -7.42
C ALA A 152 11.83 12.13 -6.30
N ASP A 153 11.37 12.51 -5.11
CA ASP A 153 12.22 12.78 -3.95
C ASP A 153 11.59 12.12 -2.71
N LEU A 154 12.20 11.05 -2.22
CA LEU A 154 11.80 10.37 -1.00
C LEU A 154 12.72 10.80 0.13
N ASP A 155 12.19 11.47 1.16
CA ASP A 155 12.95 11.99 2.30
C ASP A 155 12.86 11.08 3.54
N PHE A 156 12.95 9.76 3.30
CA PHE A 156 13.00 8.74 4.35
C PHE A 156 13.78 7.51 3.92
N ASP A 157 14.30 6.77 4.88
CA ASP A 157 15.04 5.53 4.63
C ASP A 157 14.11 4.41 4.16
N TYR A 158 14.55 3.66 3.17
CA TYR A 158 13.84 2.50 2.66
C TYR A 158 14.79 1.38 2.20
N ILE A 159 14.25 0.18 2.09
CA ILE A 159 14.95 -0.98 1.54
C ILE A 159 14.40 -1.27 0.16
N GLU A 160 15.26 -1.25 -0.85
CA GLU A 160 14.85 -1.58 -2.21
C GLU A 160 14.63 -3.09 -2.40
N LEU A 161 13.56 -3.40 -3.14
CA LEU A 161 13.18 -4.73 -3.58
C LEU A 161 12.91 -4.68 -5.09
N GLU A 162 13.66 -5.48 -5.85
CA GLU A 162 13.35 -5.71 -7.27
C GLU A 162 12.20 -6.70 -7.39
N ASN A 163 11.33 -6.49 -8.39
CA ASN A 163 10.19 -7.36 -8.67
C ASN A 163 9.84 -7.39 -10.18
N ASN A 164 10.78 -7.79 -11.00
CA ASN A 164 10.58 -7.92 -12.45
C ASN A 164 10.15 -9.34 -12.85
N THR A 165 10.61 -10.35 -12.11
CA THR A 165 10.43 -11.78 -12.37
C THR A 165 9.78 -12.48 -11.17
N LEU A 166 9.41 -13.75 -11.33
CA LEU A 166 8.95 -14.58 -10.21
C LEU A 166 10.07 -14.85 -9.20
N GLU A 167 11.32 -14.97 -9.64
CA GLU A 167 12.48 -15.15 -8.79
C GLU A 167 12.74 -13.91 -7.93
N ASP A 168 12.60 -12.71 -8.51
CA ASP A 168 12.68 -11.45 -7.76
C ASP A 168 11.58 -11.38 -6.70
N LEU A 169 10.34 -11.78 -7.05
CA LEU A 169 9.22 -11.83 -6.11
C LEU A 169 9.51 -12.73 -4.91
N ASP A 170 10.00 -13.95 -5.16
CA ASP A 170 10.32 -14.90 -4.09
C ASP A 170 11.47 -14.37 -3.22
N THR A 171 12.47 -13.73 -3.83
CA THR A 171 13.58 -13.08 -3.13
C THR A 171 13.10 -11.90 -2.27
N ALA A 172 12.22 -11.06 -2.80
CA ALA A 172 11.66 -9.92 -2.09
C ALA A 172 10.85 -10.37 -0.86
N VAL A 173 9.97 -11.36 -1.03
CA VAL A 173 9.18 -11.95 0.06
C VAL A 173 10.10 -12.52 1.14
N LYS A 174 11.07 -13.33 0.75
CA LYS A 174 12.04 -13.91 1.69
C LYS A 174 12.80 -12.83 2.47
N LYS A 175 13.29 -11.79 1.80
CA LYS A 175 14.03 -10.68 2.43
C LYS A 175 13.19 -9.96 3.49
N ILE A 176 11.90 -9.77 3.24
CA ILE A 176 10.98 -9.16 4.22
C ILE A 176 10.78 -10.11 5.41
N LEU A 177 10.50 -11.39 5.16
CA LEU A 177 10.27 -12.38 6.21
C LEU A 177 11.51 -12.54 7.10
N ASP A 178 12.69 -12.79 6.53
CA ASP A 178 13.94 -13.02 7.27
C ASP A 178 14.33 -11.82 8.15
N LYS A 179 14.04 -10.60 7.70
CA LYS A 179 14.38 -9.39 8.45
C LYS A 179 13.41 -9.10 9.59
N ASN A 180 12.24 -9.73 9.57
CA ASN A 180 11.15 -9.48 10.52
C ASN A 180 10.69 -10.74 11.28
N SER A 181 11.56 -11.76 11.31
CA SER A 181 11.38 -13.02 12.06
C SER A 181 11.73 -12.85 13.53
#